data_c11b09e333324b16c3d9beb10c8efb30
#
_entry.id   c11b09e333324b16c3d9beb10c8efb30
#
_cell.length_a   1.000
_cell.length_b   1.000
_cell.length_c   1.000
_cell.angle_alpha   90.00
_cell.angle_beta   90.00
_cell.angle_gamma   90.00
#
_symmetry.space_group_name_H-M   'P 1'
#
loop_
_entity.id
_entity.type
_entity.pdbx_description
1 polymer ?
#
loop_
_entity_poly.entity_id
_entity_poly.type
_entity_poly.pdbx_seq_one_letter_code
_entity_poly.pdbx_strand_id
1 'polypeptide(L)'
;MRITDVYVGYLKITRIIQIGSILVKHGFKEMISHTFLGRRIRKRRIRQHKPVYTTQERLRLTIEDLGPTYIKFGQILADRPDILSERFRKELKKLQTNALPFDDHLAIRLIEDELGAEIKDVFSEFNPHCIASASIGQVYTGRLKNGKDVVIKIRRPNIDQKIKLDLYLMRYLAKKLALEYPEMAAINIVGVVDEFGESIFKELNYYNEATNILRFRDIFKDNPRIYIPHVDMKHTTHRMLIMERIFGMSPDDP
;
A
#
# COMPACT_ATOMS: atom_id res chain seq x y z
N MET A 1 -12.88 -30.73 3.68
CA MET A 1 -12.36 -29.41 4.06
C MET A 1 -10.91 -29.35 3.59
N ARG A 2 -10.59 -28.52 2.58
CA ARG A 2 -9.23 -28.49 2.00
C ARG A 2 -8.28 -27.79 2.96
N ILE A 3 -7.03 -28.25 3.05
CA ILE A 3 -5.97 -27.65 3.92
C ILE A 3 -5.85 -26.13 3.66
N THR A 4 -6.07 -25.70 2.43
CA THR A 4 -6.13 -24.29 2.01
C THR A 4 -7.22 -23.50 2.74
N ASP A 5 -8.40 -24.09 3.01
CA ASP A 5 -9.51 -23.37 3.67
C ASP A 5 -9.23 -23.14 5.15
N VAL A 6 -8.57 -24.10 5.79
CA VAL A 6 -8.14 -24.01 7.21
C VAL A 6 -7.04 -22.94 7.35
N TYR A 7 -6.06 -22.94 6.43
CA TYR A 7 -4.98 -21.96 6.43
C TYR A 7 -5.49 -20.53 6.20
N VAL A 8 -6.38 -20.33 5.24
CA VAL A 8 -7.01 -19.02 4.98
C VAL A 8 -7.85 -18.58 6.19
N GLY A 9 -8.57 -19.51 6.84
CA GLY A 9 -9.30 -19.24 8.07
C GLY A 9 -8.39 -18.77 9.22
N TYR A 10 -7.26 -19.45 9.40
CA TYR A 10 -6.25 -19.09 10.39
C TYR A 10 -5.66 -17.67 10.14
N LEU A 11 -5.27 -17.35 8.91
CA LEU A 11 -4.77 -16.03 8.54
C LEU A 11 -5.79 -14.92 8.81
N LYS A 12 -7.07 -15.16 8.50
CA LYS A 12 -8.16 -14.22 8.79
C LYS A 12 -8.26 -13.96 10.30
N ILE A 13 -8.28 -15.00 11.12
CA ILE A 13 -8.40 -14.88 12.57
C ILE A 13 -7.20 -14.13 13.17
N THR A 14 -6.00 -14.47 12.75
CA THR A 14 -4.77 -13.81 13.22
C THR A 14 -4.77 -12.33 12.87
N ARG A 15 -5.15 -11.97 11.63
CA ARG A 15 -5.22 -10.58 11.19
C ARG A 15 -6.30 -9.80 11.93
N ILE A 16 -7.46 -10.41 12.18
CA ILE A 16 -8.55 -9.83 12.97
C ILE A 16 -8.06 -9.51 14.40
N ILE A 17 -7.36 -10.44 15.04
CA ILE A 17 -6.81 -10.23 16.39
C ILE A 17 -5.77 -9.11 16.38
N GLN A 18 -4.91 -9.06 15.37
CA GLN A 18 -3.91 -8.00 15.19
C GLN A 18 -4.58 -6.62 15.06
N ILE A 19 -5.55 -6.47 14.17
CA ILE A 19 -6.31 -5.23 13.97
C ILE A 19 -6.98 -4.82 15.29
N GLY A 20 -7.66 -5.74 15.96
CA GLY A 20 -8.32 -5.46 17.23
C GLY A 20 -7.33 -5.02 18.32
N SER A 21 -6.15 -5.64 18.42
CA SER A 21 -5.14 -5.25 19.38
C SER A 21 -4.56 -3.85 19.12
N ILE A 22 -4.35 -3.49 17.85
CA ILE A 22 -3.89 -2.16 17.44
C ILE A 22 -4.93 -1.09 17.78
N LEU A 23 -6.21 -1.35 17.45
CA LEU A 23 -7.30 -0.43 17.77
C LEU A 23 -7.42 -0.19 19.29
N VAL A 24 -7.28 -1.25 20.10
CA VAL A 24 -7.26 -1.12 21.57
C VAL A 24 -6.02 -0.34 22.05
N LYS A 25 -4.85 -0.62 21.49
CA LYS A 25 -3.58 0.09 21.78
C LYS A 25 -3.75 1.60 21.64
N HIS A 26 -4.41 2.04 20.58
CA HIS A 26 -4.63 3.47 20.30
C HIS A 26 -5.92 4.04 20.89
N GLY A 27 -6.61 3.27 21.76
CA GLY A 27 -7.76 3.75 22.55
C GLY A 27 -9.10 3.74 21.81
N PHE A 28 -9.22 3.02 20.69
CA PHE A 28 -10.50 2.80 19.97
C PHE A 28 -11.26 1.58 20.51
N LYS A 29 -11.15 1.32 21.83
CA LYS A 29 -11.75 0.15 22.48
C LYS A 29 -13.27 0.12 22.33
N GLU A 30 -13.92 1.28 22.40
CA GLU A 30 -15.38 1.38 22.34
C GLU A 30 -15.93 0.99 20.97
N MET A 31 -15.23 1.36 19.89
CA MET A 31 -15.60 0.94 18.53
C MET A 31 -15.59 -0.59 18.32
N ILE A 32 -14.87 -1.31 19.18
CA ILE A 32 -14.73 -2.77 19.09
C ILE A 32 -15.61 -3.48 20.09
N SER A 33 -16.06 -2.81 21.16
CA SER A 33 -16.78 -3.43 22.29
C SER A 33 -18.03 -4.18 21.85
N HIS A 34 -18.72 -3.73 20.82
CA HIS A 34 -19.92 -4.31 20.24
C HIS A 34 -19.64 -5.38 19.16
N THR A 35 -18.37 -5.60 18.82
CA THR A 35 -17.99 -6.65 17.86
C THR A 35 -17.56 -7.94 18.57
N PHE A 36 -17.55 -9.06 17.84
CA PHE A 36 -17.03 -10.36 18.32
C PHE A 36 -15.60 -10.26 18.90
N LEU A 37 -14.79 -9.31 18.43
CA LEU A 37 -13.46 -9.00 18.92
C LEU A 37 -13.46 -8.45 20.36
N GLY A 38 -14.39 -7.58 20.71
CA GLY A 38 -14.44 -6.95 22.03
C GLY A 38 -14.65 -7.95 23.16
N ARG A 39 -15.40 -9.03 22.91
CA ARG A 39 -15.64 -10.10 23.88
C ARG A 39 -14.38 -10.89 24.25
N ARG A 40 -13.43 -11.07 23.31
CA ARG A 40 -12.17 -11.81 23.52
C ARG A 40 -11.05 -10.98 24.15
N ILE A 41 -11.01 -9.67 23.87
CA ILE A 41 -9.95 -8.74 24.34
C ILE A 41 -10.19 -8.25 25.79
N ARG A 42 -11.40 -8.43 26.34
CA ARG A 42 -11.81 -7.96 27.66
C ARG A 42 -10.93 -8.46 28.83
N LYS A 43 -10.09 -9.47 28.64
CA LYS A 43 -9.29 -10.13 29.69
C LYS A 43 -7.89 -9.55 29.91
N ARG A 44 -7.39 -8.61 29.12
CA ARG A 44 -6.07 -7.98 29.33
C ARG A 44 -6.21 -6.52 29.77
N ARG A 45 -6.09 -6.25 31.07
CA ARG A 45 -5.85 -4.91 31.61
C ARG A 45 -4.42 -4.48 31.25
N ILE A 46 -4.27 -3.53 30.33
CA ILE A 46 -2.99 -2.88 30.06
C ILE A 46 -3.06 -1.50 30.74
N ARG A 47 -2.39 -1.37 31.89
CA ARG A 47 -2.04 -0.06 32.48
C ARG A 47 -0.81 0.44 31.70
N GLN A 48 -0.95 1.47 30.91
CA GLN A 48 0.17 2.22 30.37
C GLN A 48 -0.11 3.72 30.53
N HIS A 49 0.88 4.45 31.04
CA HIS A 49 0.94 5.90 30.94
C HIS A 49 1.12 6.22 29.45
N LYS A 50 0.06 6.73 28.81
CA LYS A 50 0.09 7.08 27.38
C LYS A 50 0.28 8.58 27.24
N PRO A 51 1.11 9.04 26.29
CA PRO A 51 1.10 10.43 25.85
C PRO A 51 -0.32 10.83 25.44
N VAL A 52 -0.70 12.08 25.75
CA VAL A 52 -2.04 12.60 25.43
C VAL A 52 -2.06 12.95 23.95
N TYR A 53 -2.46 12.00 23.12
CA TYR A 53 -2.67 12.21 21.67
C TYR A 53 -4.10 12.68 21.41
N THR A 54 -4.27 13.58 20.45
CA THR A 54 -5.57 13.94 19.89
C THR A 54 -6.21 12.74 19.18
N THR A 55 -7.51 12.77 18.95
CA THR A 55 -8.20 11.70 18.18
C THR A 55 -7.63 11.54 16.78
N GLN A 56 -7.23 12.65 16.16
CA GLN A 56 -6.63 12.66 14.81
C GLN A 56 -5.26 11.98 14.79
N GLU A 57 -4.39 12.32 15.74
CA GLU A 57 -3.08 11.67 15.89
C GLU A 57 -3.23 10.18 16.20
N ARG A 58 -4.16 9.82 17.07
CA ARG A 58 -4.44 8.41 17.38
C ARG A 58 -4.89 7.64 16.15
N LEU A 59 -5.74 8.24 15.28
CA LEU A 59 -6.16 7.62 14.03
C LEU A 59 -4.97 7.41 13.10
N ARG A 60 -4.10 8.42 12.90
CA ARG A 60 -2.90 8.29 12.08
C ARG A 60 -1.99 7.17 12.58
N LEU A 61 -1.66 7.17 13.87
CA LEU A 61 -0.81 6.14 14.48
C LEU A 61 -1.42 4.73 14.37
N THR A 62 -2.75 4.63 14.44
CA THR A 62 -3.46 3.37 14.22
C THR A 62 -3.27 2.89 12.77
N ILE A 63 -3.43 3.79 11.81
CA ILE A 63 -3.27 3.50 10.38
C ILE A 63 -1.83 3.06 10.08
N GLU A 64 -0.82 3.72 10.66
CA GLU A 64 0.59 3.37 10.52
C GLU A 64 0.87 1.95 11.06
N ASP A 65 0.38 1.63 12.27
CA ASP A 65 0.54 0.31 12.88
C ASP A 65 -0.21 -0.81 12.11
N LEU A 66 -1.33 -0.49 11.47
CA LEU A 66 -2.09 -1.42 10.63
C LEU A 66 -1.34 -1.79 9.34
N GLY A 67 -0.48 -0.89 8.87
CA GLY A 67 0.45 -1.12 7.77
C GLY A 67 -0.04 -0.69 6.39
N PRO A 68 0.65 -1.13 5.32
CA PRO A 68 0.63 -0.50 4.00
C PRO A 68 -0.75 -0.30 3.38
N THR A 69 -1.65 -1.28 3.48
CA THR A 69 -3.03 -1.18 2.95
C THR A 69 -3.79 -0.01 3.58
N TYR A 70 -3.68 0.11 4.92
CA TYR A 70 -4.37 1.15 5.67
C TYR A 70 -3.71 2.52 5.50
N ILE A 71 -2.37 2.56 5.38
CA ILE A 71 -1.63 3.80 5.06
C ILE A 71 -2.12 4.36 3.73
N LYS A 72 -2.21 3.52 2.69
CA LYS A 72 -2.72 3.94 1.37
C LYS A 72 -4.17 4.42 1.44
N PHE A 73 -5.03 3.72 2.19
CA PHE A 73 -6.40 4.15 2.43
C PHE A 73 -6.45 5.52 3.12
N GLY A 74 -5.65 5.73 4.16
CA GLY A 74 -5.55 7.00 4.87
C GLY A 74 -5.07 8.15 3.99
N GLN A 75 -4.12 7.88 3.08
CA GLN A 75 -3.64 8.87 2.10
C GLN A 75 -4.75 9.29 1.13
N ILE A 76 -5.54 8.36 0.61
CA ILE A 76 -6.68 8.67 -0.25
C ILE A 76 -7.72 9.48 0.53
N LEU A 77 -8.03 9.11 1.76
CA LEU A 77 -8.96 9.84 2.62
C LEU A 77 -8.47 11.26 2.96
N ALA A 78 -7.16 11.49 3.00
CA ALA A 78 -6.59 12.83 3.24
C ALA A 78 -6.97 13.84 2.15
N ASP A 79 -7.29 13.37 0.95
CA ASP A 79 -7.69 14.21 -0.18
C ASP A 79 -9.22 14.26 -0.41
N ARG A 80 -10.00 13.70 0.54
CA ARG A 80 -11.49 13.64 0.48
C ARG A 80 -12.13 14.60 1.49
N PRO A 81 -12.34 15.89 1.13
CA PRO A 81 -13.00 16.89 2.00
C PRO A 81 -14.48 16.60 2.23
N ASP A 82 -15.09 15.81 1.37
CA ASP A 82 -16.46 15.32 1.49
C ASP A 82 -16.65 14.27 2.58
N ILE A 83 -15.56 13.55 2.98
CA ILE A 83 -15.59 12.49 3.97
C ILE A 83 -15.01 12.94 5.30
N LEU A 84 -13.88 13.66 5.27
CA LEU A 84 -13.13 14.02 6.48
C LEU A 84 -12.98 15.52 6.65
N SER A 85 -13.13 15.99 7.91
CA SER A 85 -12.86 17.37 8.26
C SER A 85 -11.37 17.71 8.05
N GLU A 86 -11.09 19.01 7.87
CA GLU A 86 -9.73 19.51 7.61
C GLU A 86 -8.70 19.06 8.65
N ARG A 87 -9.09 19.00 9.95
CA ARG A 87 -8.20 18.54 11.03
C ARG A 87 -7.74 17.09 10.84
N PHE A 88 -8.63 16.19 10.43
CA PHE A 88 -8.28 14.80 10.13
C PHE A 88 -7.42 14.71 8.88
N ARG A 89 -7.78 15.44 7.81
CA ARG A 89 -7.02 15.44 6.55
C ARG A 89 -5.59 15.95 6.74
N LYS A 90 -5.39 17.04 7.47
CA LYS A 90 -4.04 17.56 7.81
C LYS A 90 -3.19 16.53 8.53
N GLU A 91 -3.78 15.76 9.45
CA GLU A 91 -3.05 14.73 10.16
C GLU A 91 -2.75 13.53 9.27
N LEU A 92 -3.70 13.08 8.45
CA LEU A 92 -3.49 11.96 7.53
C LEU A 92 -2.49 12.28 6.39
N LYS A 93 -2.32 13.54 6.01
CA LYS A 93 -1.26 13.95 5.07
C LYS A 93 0.16 13.69 5.58
N LYS A 94 0.33 13.50 6.90
CA LYS A 94 1.62 13.11 7.50
C LYS A 94 1.92 11.62 7.33
N LEU A 95 0.99 10.81 6.83
CA LEU A 95 1.21 9.38 6.57
C LEU A 95 2.28 9.21 5.50
N GLN A 96 3.45 8.75 5.91
CA GLN A 96 4.56 8.47 5.01
C GLN A 96 4.55 7.01 4.58
N THR A 97 4.97 6.77 3.36
CA THR A 97 5.09 5.42 2.78
C THR A 97 6.45 4.78 3.08
N ASN A 98 7.06 5.09 4.22
CA ASN A 98 8.34 4.47 4.62
C ASN A 98 8.10 3.02 5.04
N ALA A 99 7.75 2.18 4.08
CA ALA A 99 7.68 0.75 4.32
C ALA A 99 9.11 0.19 4.44
N LEU A 100 9.37 -0.59 5.50
CA LEU A 100 10.67 -1.26 5.63
C LEU A 100 10.94 -2.10 4.38
N PRO A 101 12.18 -2.05 3.85
CA PRO A 101 12.57 -2.94 2.76
C PRO A 101 12.35 -4.41 3.13
N PHE A 102 11.91 -5.23 2.18
CA PHE A 102 11.99 -6.66 2.30
C PHE A 102 13.36 -7.14 1.78
N ASP A 103 13.70 -8.38 2.06
CA ASP A 103 15.02 -8.96 1.78
C ASP A 103 15.41 -8.81 0.30
N ASP A 104 16.60 -8.23 0.04
CA ASP A 104 17.09 -7.96 -1.31
C ASP A 104 17.32 -9.26 -2.11
N HIS A 105 17.76 -10.35 -1.47
CA HIS A 105 17.92 -11.65 -2.15
C HIS A 105 16.57 -12.20 -2.62
N LEU A 106 15.51 -11.99 -1.82
CA LEU A 106 14.16 -12.36 -2.25
C LEU A 106 13.71 -11.49 -3.42
N ALA A 107 14.00 -10.18 -3.39
CA ALA A 107 13.66 -9.27 -4.49
C ALA A 107 14.37 -9.66 -5.79
N ILE A 108 15.65 -10.01 -5.73
CA ILE A 108 16.44 -10.48 -6.87
C ILE A 108 15.79 -11.73 -7.49
N ARG A 109 15.45 -12.74 -6.67
CA ARG A 109 14.74 -13.92 -7.17
C ARG A 109 13.40 -13.58 -7.85
N LEU A 110 12.62 -12.66 -7.25
CA LEU A 110 11.36 -12.22 -7.85
C LEU A 110 11.57 -11.50 -9.18
N ILE A 111 12.65 -10.72 -9.31
CA ILE A 111 13.01 -10.05 -10.56
C ILE A 111 13.37 -11.11 -11.63
N GLU A 112 14.20 -12.10 -11.28
CA GLU A 112 14.58 -13.19 -12.18
C GLU A 112 13.38 -14.04 -12.60
N ASP A 113 12.46 -14.35 -11.66
CA ASP A 113 11.21 -15.05 -11.95
C ASP A 113 10.35 -14.27 -12.96
N GLU A 114 10.24 -12.94 -12.81
CA GLU A 114 9.46 -12.10 -13.72
C GLU A 114 10.17 -11.89 -15.08
N LEU A 115 11.50 -11.89 -15.11
CA LEU A 115 12.30 -11.83 -16.35
C LEU A 115 12.26 -13.16 -17.12
N GLY A 116 12.11 -14.29 -16.42
CA GLY A 116 12.33 -15.63 -16.98
C GLY A 116 13.80 -15.88 -17.36
N ALA A 117 14.75 -15.15 -16.78
CA ALA A 117 16.18 -15.18 -17.08
C ALA A 117 16.98 -14.70 -15.86
N GLU A 118 18.28 -15.02 -15.81
CA GLU A 118 19.16 -14.47 -14.79
C GLU A 118 19.39 -12.97 -15.02
N ILE A 119 19.61 -12.21 -13.92
CA ILE A 119 19.88 -10.76 -14.00
C ILE A 119 21.00 -10.43 -14.96
N LYS A 120 22.10 -11.21 -14.94
CA LYS A 120 23.26 -11.01 -15.83
C LYS A 120 22.96 -11.17 -17.32
N ASP A 121 21.84 -11.84 -17.68
CA ASP A 121 21.44 -12.05 -19.08
C ASP A 121 20.71 -10.83 -19.65
N VAL A 122 20.11 -10.00 -18.80
CA VAL A 122 19.33 -8.80 -19.18
C VAL A 122 20.11 -7.52 -18.90
N PHE A 123 20.79 -7.46 -17.77
CA PHE A 123 21.50 -6.26 -17.32
C PHE A 123 23.02 -6.43 -17.49
N SER A 124 23.70 -5.35 -17.90
CA SER A 124 25.16 -5.23 -17.83
C SER A 124 25.65 -4.84 -16.44
N GLU A 125 24.82 -4.07 -15.72
CA GLU A 125 25.07 -3.65 -14.33
C GLU A 125 23.73 -3.73 -13.57
N PHE A 126 23.76 -4.21 -12.32
CA PHE A 126 22.60 -4.26 -11.44
C PHE A 126 23.03 -3.95 -9.99
N ASN A 127 22.37 -2.99 -9.35
CA ASN A 127 22.59 -2.71 -7.94
C ASN A 127 21.72 -3.64 -7.09
N PRO A 128 22.31 -4.53 -6.27
CA PRO A 128 21.54 -5.49 -5.47
C PRO A 128 20.80 -4.85 -4.27
N HIS A 129 21.06 -3.57 -3.98
CA HIS A 129 20.41 -2.86 -2.89
C HIS A 129 19.31 -1.94 -3.40
N CYS A 130 18.12 -2.02 -2.77
CA CYS A 130 17.02 -1.16 -3.17
C CYS A 130 17.32 0.32 -2.87
N ILE A 131 16.96 1.19 -3.81
CA ILE A 131 17.11 2.64 -3.64
C ILE A 131 15.88 3.29 -3.00
N ALA A 132 14.74 2.61 -3.04
CA ALA A 132 13.49 3.07 -2.42
C ALA A 132 12.60 1.88 -2.08
N SER A 133 11.85 2.04 -0.99
CA SER A 133 10.86 1.04 -0.54
C SER A 133 9.52 1.72 -0.32
N ALA A 134 8.51 1.29 -1.08
CA ALA A 134 7.14 1.78 -1.02
C ALA A 134 6.19 0.75 -0.38
N SER A 135 4.93 1.14 -0.19
CA SER A 135 3.89 0.29 0.42
C SER A 135 3.70 -1.04 -0.32
N ILE A 136 3.74 -1.02 -1.65
CA ILE A 136 3.45 -2.18 -2.49
C ILE A 136 4.66 -2.79 -3.20
N GLY A 137 5.84 -2.12 -3.18
CA GLY A 137 7.03 -2.60 -3.90
C GLY A 137 8.33 -1.96 -3.46
N GLN A 138 9.42 -2.37 -4.08
CA GLN A 138 10.76 -1.79 -3.96
C GLN A 138 11.28 -1.40 -5.33
N VAL A 139 12.23 -0.45 -5.34
CA VAL A 139 12.86 0.08 -6.56
C VAL A 139 14.35 -0.21 -6.52
N TYR A 140 14.84 -0.79 -7.58
CA TYR A 140 16.26 -1.09 -7.85
C TYR A 140 16.76 -0.28 -9.03
N THR A 141 18.06 -0.24 -9.22
CA THR A 141 18.69 0.38 -10.39
C THR A 141 19.55 -0.62 -11.14
N GLY A 142 19.63 -0.44 -12.44
CA GLY A 142 20.49 -1.24 -13.29
C GLY A 142 20.75 -0.55 -14.62
N ARG A 143 21.63 -1.17 -15.43
CA ARG A 143 21.86 -0.81 -16.81
C ARG A 143 21.57 -2.01 -17.69
N LEU A 144 20.68 -1.85 -18.65
CA LEU A 144 20.41 -2.88 -19.64
C LEU A 144 21.63 -3.13 -20.53
N LYS A 145 21.72 -4.32 -21.15
CA LYS A 145 22.80 -4.66 -22.12
C LYS A 145 22.91 -3.70 -23.32
N ASN A 146 21.82 -2.97 -23.62
CA ASN A 146 21.84 -1.93 -24.66
C ASN A 146 22.38 -0.56 -24.15
N GLY A 147 22.93 -0.50 -22.92
CA GLY A 147 23.54 0.67 -22.30
C GLY A 147 22.57 1.65 -21.64
N LYS A 148 21.26 1.41 -21.62
CA LYS A 148 20.28 2.30 -20.99
C LYS A 148 20.26 2.10 -19.48
N ASP A 149 20.37 3.21 -18.74
CA ASP A 149 20.14 3.23 -17.30
C ASP A 149 18.64 3.13 -16.99
N VAL A 150 18.28 2.22 -16.09
CA VAL A 150 16.88 1.94 -15.76
C VAL A 150 16.65 1.84 -14.25
N VAL A 151 15.40 2.05 -13.86
CA VAL A 151 14.87 1.66 -12.57
C VAL A 151 13.97 0.45 -12.74
N ILE A 152 14.06 -0.47 -11.80
CA ILE A 152 13.31 -1.71 -11.74
C ILE A 152 12.40 -1.66 -10.51
N LYS A 153 11.10 -1.55 -10.72
CA LYS A 153 10.11 -1.54 -9.66
C LYS A 153 9.52 -2.95 -9.54
N ILE A 154 9.76 -3.62 -8.41
CA ILE A 154 9.28 -4.98 -8.14
C ILE A 154 8.28 -4.99 -7.01
N ARG A 155 7.17 -5.69 -7.19
CA ARG A 155 6.09 -5.81 -6.22
C ARG A 155 6.49 -6.69 -5.04
N ARG A 156 6.03 -6.31 -3.83
CA ARG A 156 6.24 -7.12 -2.62
C ARG A 156 5.61 -8.49 -2.77
N PRO A 157 6.27 -9.56 -2.27
CA PRO A 157 5.69 -10.90 -2.29
C PRO A 157 4.37 -10.94 -1.51
N ASN A 158 3.39 -11.66 -2.03
CA ASN A 158 2.08 -11.92 -1.41
C ASN A 158 1.27 -10.68 -1.01
N ILE A 159 1.62 -9.48 -1.52
CA ILE A 159 0.95 -8.22 -1.16
C ILE A 159 -0.52 -8.23 -1.60
N ASP A 160 -0.84 -8.84 -2.73
CA ASP A 160 -2.20 -8.99 -3.23
C ASP A 160 -3.11 -9.81 -2.30
N GLN A 161 -2.58 -10.89 -1.71
CA GLN A 161 -3.31 -11.70 -0.74
C GLN A 161 -3.56 -10.92 0.56
N LYS A 162 -2.55 -10.17 1.01
CA LYS A 162 -2.65 -9.32 2.20
C LYS A 162 -3.69 -8.22 1.99
N ILE A 163 -3.65 -7.52 0.84
CA ILE A 163 -4.60 -6.45 0.50
C ILE A 163 -6.02 -7.02 0.39
N LYS A 164 -6.22 -8.17 -0.26
CA LYS A 164 -7.54 -8.83 -0.34
C LYS A 164 -8.11 -9.10 1.06
N LEU A 165 -7.27 -9.60 1.97
CA LEU A 165 -7.68 -9.86 3.34
C LEU A 165 -8.02 -8.58 4.09
N ASP A 166 -7.18 -7.55 3.99
CA ASP A 166 -7.39 -6.26 4.64
C ASP A 166 -8.69 -5.59 4.13
N LEU A 167 -8.92 -5.59 2.81
CA LEU A 167 -10.16 -5.06 2.21
C LEU A 167 -11.41 -5.81 2.67
N TYR A 168 -11.34 -7.13 2.75
CA TYR A 168 -12.45 -7.93 3.29
C TYR A 168 -12.80 -7.49 4.73
N LEU A 169 -11.78 -7.28 5.56
CA LEU A 169 -11.97 -6.85 6.95
C LEU A 169 -12.43 -5.39 7.05
N MET A 170 -11.88 -4.50 6.23
CA MET A 170 -12.32 -3.10 6.14
C MET A 170 -13.80 -3.01 5.74
N ARG A 171 -14.20 -3.77 4.72
CA ARG A 171 -15.60 -3.82 4.26
C ARG A 171 -16.54 -4.37 5.34
N TYR A 172 -16.11 -5.41 6.05
CA TYR A 172 -16.88 -5.95 7.18
C TYR A 172 -17.07 -4.90 8.28
N LEU A 173 -16.00 -4.19 8.65
CA LEU A 173 -16.05 -3.11 9.66
C LEU A 173 -16.90 -1.94 9.17
N ALA A 174 -16.76 -1.51 7.92
CA ALA A 174 -17.56 -0.45 7.33
C ALA A 174 -19.06 -0.76 7.37
N LYS A 175 -19.46 -2.00 7.04
CA LYS A 175 -20.85 -2.43 7.16
C LYS A 175 -21.38 -2.36 8.59
N LYS A 176 -20.56 -2.74 9.58
CA LYS A 176 -20.94 -2.65 11.00
C LYS A 176 -21.08 -1.19 11.44
N LEU A 177 -20.13 -0.33 11.06
CA LEU A 177 -20.18 1.10 11.37
C LEU A 177 -21.41 1.76 10.74
N ALA A 178 -21.75 1.45 9.48
CA ALA A 178 -22.93 1.99 8.82
C ALA A 178 -24.25 1.57 9.49
N LEU A 179 -24.29 0.40 10.14
CA LEU A 179 -25.46 -0.06 10.89
C LEU A 179 -25.60 0.63 12.26
N GLU A 180 -24.49 0.96 12.91
CA GLU A 180 -24.49 1.55 14.27
C GLU A 180 -24.50 3.08 14.25
N TYR A 181 -23.95 3.71 13.20
CA TYR A 181 -23.78 5.17 13.10
C TYR A 181 -24.40 5.69 11.80
N PRO A 182 -25.56 6.39 11.88
CA PRO A 182 -26.23 6.93 10.70
C PRO A 182 -25.34 7.86 9.84
N GLU A 183 -24.41 8.57 10.46
CA GLU A 183 -23.46 9.45 9.79
C GLU A 183 -22.54 8.64 8.85
N MET A 184 -22.12 7.43 9.27
CA MET A 184 -21.31 6.53 8.44
C MET A 184 -22.10 5.96 7.26
N ALA A 185 -23.38 5.72 7.46
CA ALA A 185 -24.27 5.33 6.37
C ALA A 185 -24.49 6.49 5.39
N ALA A 186 -24.65 7.72 5.89
CA ALA A 186 -24.85 8.93 5.07
C ALA A 186 -23.68 9.21 4.13
N ILE A 187 -22.43 9.00 4.56
CA ILE A 187 -21.24 9.14 3.72
C ILE A 187 -20.95 7.89 2.87
N ASN A 188 -21.82 6.89 2.90
CA ASN A 188 -21.62 5.61 2.20
C ASN A 188 -20.24 4.97 2.44
N ILE A 189 -19.85 4.82 3.71
CA ILE A 189 -18.52 4.30 4.08
C ILE A 189 -18.19 2.95 3.43
N VAL A 190 -19.18 2.13 3.13
CA VAL A 190 -18.98 0.85 2.43
C VAL A 190 -18.56 1.10 0.99
N GLY A 191 -19.22 2.02 0.28
CA GLY A 191 -18.85 2.42 -1.08
C GLY A 191 -17.44 3.04 -1.15
N VAL A 192 -17.05 3.81 -0.13
CA VAL A 192 -15.68 4.36 -0.01
C VAL A 192 -14.63 3.24 0.06
N VAL A 193 -14.90 2.17 0.82
CA VAL A 193 -13.98 1.01 0.89
C VAL A 193 -13.98 0.23 -0.42
N ASP A 194 -15.11 0.11 -1.10
CA ASP A 194 -15.19 -0.58 -2.40
C ASP A 194 -14.42 0.20 -3.48
N GLU A 195 -14.58 1.54 -3.56
CA GLU A 195 -13.84 2.44 -4.45
C GLU A 195 -12.31 2.34 -4.20
N PHE A 196 -11.92 2.33 -2.92
CA PHE A 196 -10.53 2.10 -2.55
C PHE A 196 -10.01 0.75 -3.04
N GLY A 197 -10.81 -0.31 -2.89
CA GLY A 197 -10.48 -1.65 -3.37
C GLY A 197 -10.18 -1.67 -4.86
N GLU A 198 -11.02 -1.04 -5.67
CA GLU A 198 -10.79 -0.91 -7.12
C GLU A 198 -9.52 -0.14 -7.44
N SER A 199 -9.29 0.97 -6.74
CA SER A 199 -8.10 1.82 -6.95
C SER A 199 -6.82 1.07 -6.64
N ILE A 200 -6.73 0.39 -5.48
CA ILE A 200 -5.50 -0.29 -5.07
C ILE A 200 -5.19 -1.51 -5.95
N PHE A 201 -6.22 -2.23 -6.47
CA PHE A 201 -5.99 -3.31 -7.41
C PHE A 201 -5.48 -2.82 -8.77
N LYS A 202 -5.91 -1.63 -9.22
CA LYS A 202 -5.32 -0.99 -10.42
C LYS A 202 -3.84 -0.65 -10.20
N GLU A 203 -3.48 -0.15 -9.01
CA GLU A 203 -2.10 0.19 -8.63
C GLU A 203 -1.19 -1.05 -8.48
N LEU A 204 -1.75 -2.18 -8.05
CA LEU A 204 -1.01 -3.45 -7.96
C LEU A 204 -0.57 -4.01 -9.33
N ASN A 205 -1.15 -3.55 -10.40
CA ASN A 205 -0.83 -3.98 -11.75
C ASN A 205 0.09 -2.97 -12.43
N TYR A 206 1.39 -3.21 -12.40
CA TYR A 206 2.38 -2.32 -13.01
C TYR A 206 2.26 -2.18 -14.53
N TYR A 207 1.59 -3.10 -15.18
CA TYR A 207 1.28 -2.95 -16.61
C TYR A 207 0.34 -1.76 -16.86
N ASN A 208 -0.57 -1.45 -15.91
CA ASN A 208 -1.39 -0.24 -16.00
C ASN A 208 -0.55 1.03 -15.88
N GLU A 209 0.44 1.05 -14.95
CA GLU A 209 1.37 2.16 -14.80
C GLU A 209 2.18 2.36 -16.08
N ALA A 210 2.73 1.28 -16.64
CA ALA A 210 3.44 1.31 -17.92
C ALA A 210 2.59 1.88 -19.06
N THR A 211 1.36 1.41 -19.19
CA THR A 211 0.42 1.88 -20.21
C THR A 211 0.08 3.36 -20.05
N ASN A 212 -0.10 3.82 -18.81
CA ASN A 212 -0.34 5.23 -18.54
C ASN A 212 0.88 6.10 -18.91
N ILE A 213 2.10 5.66 -18.58
CA ILE A 213 3.34 6.36 -19.00
C ILE A 213 3.38 6.49 -20.52
N LEU A 214 3.08 5.42 -21.26
CA LEU A 214 3.07 5.47 -22.74
C LEU A 214 2.03 6.45 -23.28
N ARG A 215 0.81 6.49 -22.69
CA ARG A 215 -0.24 7.46 -23.05
C ARG A 215 0.20 8.91 -22.77
N PHE A 216 0.77 9.18 -21.61
CA PHE A 216 1.29 10.50 -21.27
C PHE A 216 2.40 10.92 -22.23
N ARG A 217 3.29 10.01 -22.59
CA ARG A 217 4.35 10.28 -23.55
C ARG A 217 3.81 10.65 -24.94
N ASP A 218 2.75 10.00 -25.38
CA ASP A 218 2.09 10.36 -26.65
C ASP A 218 1.41 11.73 -26.59
N ILE A 219 0.72 12.02 -25.48
CA ILE A 219 0.04 13.32 -25.24
C ILE A 219 1.05 14.48 -25.23
N PHE A 220 2.21 14.29 -24.60
CA PHE A 220 3.20 15.34 -24.38
C PHE A 220 4.39 15.31 -25.35
N LYS A 221 4.36 14.48 -26.39
CA LYS A 221 5.47 14.29 -27.34
C LYS A 221 5.97 15.58 -27.99
N ASP A 222 5.09 16.55 -28.21
CA ASP A 222 5.39 17.82 -28.87
C ASP A 222 5.68 18.95 -27.86
N ASN A 223 5.70 18.65 -26.54
CA ASN A 223 5.98 19.64 -25.51
C ASN A 223 7.43 19.51 -25.00
N PRO A 224 8.36 20.41 -25.37
CA PRO A 224 9.77 20.29 -25.00
C PRO A 224 10.04 20.50 -23.51
N ARG A 225 9.05 20.98 -22.74
CA ARG A 225 9.18 21.22 -21.29
C ARG A 225 8.85 19.99 -20.44
N ILE A 226 8.26 18.95 -21.05
CA ILE A 226 7.79 17.77 -20.35
C ILE A 226 8.52 16.56 -20.90
N TYR A 227 9.28 15.91 -20.05
CA TYR A 227 9.94 14.66 -20.38
C TYR A 227 9.25 13.50 -19.67
N ILE A 228 8.82 12.50 -20.43
CA ILE A 228 8.21 11.28 -19.91
C ILE A 228 9.18 10.11 -20.11
N PRO A 229 9.55 9.36 -19.05
CA PRO A 229 10.50 8.24 -19.13
C PRO A 229 10.09 7.19 -20.14
N HIS A 230 11.06 6.55 -20.75
CA HIS A 230 10.82 5.37 -21.59
C HIS A 230 10.52 4.14 -20.74
N VAL A 231 9.52 3.36 -21.13
CA VAL A 231 9.21 2.07 -20.51
C VAL A 231 9.78 0.94 -21.33
N ASP A 232 10.47 0.01 -20.70
CA ASP A 232 10.86 -1.25 -21.33
C ASP A 232 9.70 -2.26 -21.25
N MET A 233 8.82 -2.20 -22.24
CA MET A 233 7.65 -3.08 -22.32
C MET A 233 8.01 -4.56 -22.50
N LYS A 234 9.20 -4.86 -23.00
CA LYS A 234 9.66 -6.25 -23.22
C LYS A 234 9.81 -7.00 -21.90
N HIS A 235 10.31 -6.31 -20.88
CA HIS A 235 10.59 -6.90 -19.57
C HIS A 235 9.62 -6.41 -18.48
N THR A 236 8.63 -5.57 -18.83
CA THR A 236 7.59 -5.14 -17.90
C THR A 236 6.47 -6.18 -17.82
N THR A 237 6.06 -6.51 -16.59
CA THR A 237 5.00 -7.47 -16.29
C THR A 237 3.94 -6.86 -15.36
N HIS A 238 2.95 -7.64 -14.95
CA HIS A 238 2.00 -7.19 -13.93
C HIS A 238 2.63 -6.95 -12.54
N ARG A 239 3.81 -7.53 -12.28
CA ARG A 239 4.50 -7.46 -10.98
C ARG A 239 5.81 -6.70 -11.03
N MET A 240 6.29 -6.37 -12.22
CA MET A 240 7.54 -5.67 -12.41
C MET A 240 7.40 -4.60 -13.50
N LEU A 241 7.92 -3.39 -13.22
CA LEU A 241 8.02 -2.30 -14.18
C LEU A 241 9.48 -1.94 -14.34
N ILE A 242 9.93 -1.93 -15.60
CA ILE A 242 11.26 -1.42 -15.97
C ILE A 242 11.08 -0.16 -16.80
N MET A 243 11.67 0.92 -16.35
CA MET A 243 11.61 2.21 -17.06
C MET A 243 12.94 2.97 -16.93
N GLU A 244 13.13 3.92 -17.81
CA GLU A 244 14.30 4.79 -17.85
C GLU A 244 14.53 5.46 -16.50
N ARG A 245 15.78 5.48 -16.06
CA ARG A 245 16.20 6.23 -14.87
C ARG A 245 16.39 7.69 -15.23
N ILE A 246 15.64 8.57 -14.58
CA ILE A 246 15.80 10.01 -14.70
C ILE A 246 16.69 10.52 -13.58
N PHE A 247 17.62 11.37 -13.94
CA PHE A 247 18.47 12.10 -13.01
C PHE A 247 17.96 13.54 -12.93
N GLY A 248 17.57 13.97 -11.75
CA GLY A 248 17.01 15.31 -11.53
C GLY A 248 16.88 15.62 -10.04
N MET A 249 16.42 16.81 -9.74
CA MET A 249 16.09 17.25 -8.38
C MET A 249 14.64 16.90 -8.06
N SER A 250 14.37 16.55 -6.80
CA SER A 250 12.99 16.40 -6.33
C SER A 250 12.28 17.78 -6.32
N PRO A 251 10.97 17.85 -6.63
CA PRO A 251 10.22 19.08 -6.43
C PRO A 251 10.22 19.58 -4.97
N ASP A 252 10.51 18.69 -4.03
CA ASP A 252 10.56 18.99 -2.59
C ASP A 252 11.97 19.36 -2.12
N ASP A 253 12.98 19.29 -2.99
CA ASP A 253 14.34 19.76 -2.69
C ASP A 253 14.36 21.29 -2.78
N PRO A 254 14.91 22.00 -1.74
CA PRO A 254 14.93 23.44 -1.67
C PRO A 254 15.84 24.10 -2.72
#